data_59b232e0222710532c74689f41919713
#
_entry.id   59b232e0222710532c74689f41919713
#
_cell.length_a   1.000
_cell.length_b   1.000
_cell.length_c   1.000
_cell.angle_alpha   90.00
_cell.angle_beta   90.00
_cell.angle_gamma   90.00
#
_symmetry.space_group_name_H-M   'P 1'
#
loop_
_entity.id
_entity.type
_entity.pdbx_description
1 polymer ?
#
loop_
_entity_poly.entity_id
_entity_poly.type
_entity_poly.pdbx_seq_one_letter_code
_entity_poly.pdbx_strand_id
1 'polypeptide(L)'
;MKPFFRPLLPLSFALLLAIPVPARAQGDKSVLKLKTVVIDAGHGGKDAGCVSRDKKTYEKNVTLDIAKRLEQKIKAAYPDVTVKMTRSTDKFVELENRAVIANKAGANLFISIHVNSIGGKSTAAKGFSVHVLGQSAKKGNDLYSKNLDLVKRENSVIMLEENYKTKYQGFDPSDPQSYIIFSLMQNAHLSQSLGFAEDVADALKRGPIKHNRGVSQDPFWVLWRTAMPSVLIEVGFMSNPEDLATMRSEKGRDGIAEGIYQAFKTFKARYDGGTAAPLPAPAAEVEEEPADKAQPAKDGVLYGIQVLATGKNMDLKDPYFLGYQPTVVPSGKLKKYVICTSASLSEVKKKLPQIQKKIKDCYVVKIEDGVTTPIH
;
A
#
# COMPACT_ATOMS: atom_id res chain seq x y z
N MET A 1 -88.25 15.95 -45.27
CA MET A 1 -86.87 15.62 -45.75
C MET A 1 -85.95 16.48 -44.87
N LYS A 2 -85.19 15.84 -43.94
CA LYS A 2 -84.26 16.54 -43.06
C LYS A 2 -82.84 16.32 -43.62
N PRO A 3 -81.97 17.35 -43.69
CA PRO A 3 -80.59 17.19 -44.09
C PRO A 3 -79.73 16.67 -42.95
N PHE A 4 -78.90 15.66 -43.21
CA PHE A 4 -77.91 15.11 -42.32
C PHE A 4 -76.67 16.01 -42.31
N PHE A 5 -76.38 16.57 -41.15
CA PHE A 5 -75.11 17.23 -40.92
C PHE A 5 -74.08 16.19 -40.36
N ARG A 6 -72.99 15.99 -41.09
CA ARG A 6 -71.84 15.26 -40.60
C ARG A 6 -70.84 16.25 -39.99
N PRO A 7 -70.34 16.03 -38.77
CA PRO A 7 -69.24 16.85 -38.25
C PRO A 7 -67.91 16.39 -38.84
N LEU A 8 -67.15 17.36 -39.38
CA LEU A 8 -65.72 17.19 -39.68
C LEU A 8 -64.91 17.17 -38.38
N LEU A 9 -64.13 16.09 -38.13
CA LEU A 9 -63.10 16.03 -37.12
C LEU A 9 -61.87 16.81 -37.60
N PRO A 10 -61.25 17.69 -36.76
CA PRO A 10 -59.97 18.30 -37.10
C PRO A 10 -58.84 17.29 -36.89
N LEU A 11 -58.07 17.07 -37.93
CA LEU A 11 -56.85 16.28 -37.94
C LEU A 11 -55.74 17.10 -37.26
N SER A 12 -55.47 16.85 -35.97
CA SER A 12 -54.38 17.48 -35.26
C SER A 12 -53.04 16.86 -35.70
N PHE A 13 -52.31 17.60 -36.52
CA PHE A 13 -50.95 17.28 -36.90
C PHE A 13 -50.00 17.52 -35.72
N ALA A 14 -49.62 16.48 -34.98
CA ALA A 14 -48.59 16.53 -33.97
C ALA A 14 -47.22 16.67 -34.63
N LEU A 15 -46.67 17.87 -34.64
CA LEU A 15 -45.33 18.17 -35.08
C LEU A 15 -44.33 17.65 -33.98
N LEU A 16 -43.76 16.45 -34.17
CA LEU A 16 -42.67 15.95 -33.34
C LEU A 16 -41.40 16.81 -33.58
N LEU A 17 -41.16 17.76 -32.70
CA LEU A 17 -39.86 18.46 -32.60
C LEU A 17 -38.80 17.44 -32.12
N ALA A 18 -38.03 16.94 -33.04
CA ALA A 18 -36.81 16.16 -32.75
C ALA A 18 -35.79 17.15 -32.11
N ILE A 19 -35.72 17.17 -30.79
CA ILE A 19 -34.64 17.85 -30.07
C ILE A 19 -33.35 17.05 -30.38
N PRO A 20 -32.33 17.66 -30.99
CA PRO A 20 -31.05 16.96 -31.15
C PRO A 20 -30.45 16.74 -29.75
N VAL A 21 -30.42 15.51 -29.30
CA VAL A 21 -29.64 15.11 -28.14
C VAL A 21 -28.19 15.40 -28.49
N PRO A 22 -27.50 16.30 -27.76
CA PRO A 22 -26.07 16.52 -28.02
C PRO A 22 -25.38 15.17 -27.84
N ALA A 23 -24.70 14.70 -28.87
CA ALA A 23 -23.81 13.55 -28.80
C ALA A 23 -22.84 13.85 -27.65
N ARG A 24 -22.96 13.08 -26.57
CA ARG A 24 -22.02 13.15 -25.46
C ARG A 24 -20.65 12.89 -26.06
N ALA A 25 -19.83 13.93 -26.13
CA ALA A 25 -18.44 13.80 -26.52
C ALA A 25 -17.89 12.63 -25.68
N GLN A 26 -17.49 11.54 -26.35
CA GLN A 26 -16.68 10.51 -25.73
C GLN A 26 -15.46 11.24 -25.16
N GLY A 27 -15.47 11.44 -23.85
CA GLY A 27 -14.34 12.04 -23.15
C GLY A 27 -13.11 11.29 -23.61
N ASP A 28 -12.20 12.03 -24.16
CA ASP A 28 -10.87 11.57 -24.53
C ASP A 28 -10.34 10.85 -23.26
N LYS A 29 -10.32 9.52 -23.28
CA LYS A 29 -9.67 8.74 -22.23
C LYS A 29 -8.20 9.08 -22.38
N SER A 30 -7.76 10.14 -21.72
CA SER A 30 -6.35 10.48 -21.66
C SER A 30 -5.64 9.23 -21.13
N VAL A 31 -5.02 8.50 -22.04
CA VAL A 31 -4.25 7.30 -21.71
C VAL A 31 -3.15 7.77 -20.78
N LEU A 32 -3.24 7.38 -19.52
CA LEU A 32 -2.20 7.67 -18.52
C LEU A 32 -0.88 7.14 -19.08
N LYS A 33 0.12 8.00 -19.21
CA LYS A 33 1.46 7.59 -19.65
C LYS A 33 2.43 7.64 -18.47
N LEU A 34 3.26 6.63 -18.34
CA LEU A 34 4.35 6.62 -17.39
C LEU A 34 5.47 7.52 -17.92
N LYS A 35 5.55 8.74 -17.37
CA LYS A 35 6.49 9.79 -17.78
C LYS A 35 7.64 9.99 -16.80
N THR A 36 7.46 9.63 -15.54
CA THR A 36 8.47 9.85 -14.50
C THR A 36 8.60 8.64 -13.62
N VAL A 37 9.82 8.14 -13.43
CA VAL A 37 10.16 7.12 -12.45
C VAL A 37 11.22 7.65 -11.50
N VAL A 38 11.08 7.35 -10.22
CA VAL A 38 12.11 7.63 -9.21
C VAL A 38 12.73 6.33 -8.77
N ILE A 39 14.07 6.25 -8.86
CA ILE A 39 14.87 5.14 -8.36
C ILE A 39 15.53 5.58 -7.06
N ASP A 40 15.24 4.85 -6.00
CA ASP A 40 15.81 5.05 -4.69
C ASP A 40 16.93 4.04 -4.46
N ALA A 41 18.16 4.53 -4.34
CA ALA A 41 19.29 3.73 -3.91
C ALA A 41 19.33 3.76 -2.38
N GLY A 42 18.98 2.66 -1.71
CA GLY A 42 18.93 2.57 -0.27
C GLY A 42 20.23 3.00 0.41
N HIS A 43 20.11 3.55 1.63
CA HIS A 43 21.25 4.00 2.44
C HIS A 43 22.07 5.15 1.82
N GLY A 44 23.35 5.30 2.22
CA GLY A 44 24.26 6.31 1.66
C GLY A 44 24.92 7.18 2.73
N GLY A 45 26.10 7.71 2.42
CA GLY A 45 26.89 8.57 3.34
C GLY A 45 27.19 7.86 4.66
N LYS A 46 26.72 8.43 5.77
CA LYS A 46 26.90 7.89 7.13
C LYS A 46 26.09 6.60 7.39
N ASP A 47 25.10 6.30 6.56
CA ASP A 47 24.33 5.06 6.61
C ASP A 47 24.93 4.03 5.65
N ALA A 48 25.61 3.05 6.18
CA ALA A 48 26.29 2.02 5.42
C ALA A 48 25.31 0.94 4.89
N GLY A 49 24.13 0.79 5.52
CA GLY A 49 23.27 -0.38 5.36
C GLY A 49 23.94 -1.64 5.89
N CYS A 50 23.60 -2.80 5.33
CA CYS A 50 24.27 -4.05 5.63
C CYS A 50 25.73 -4.03 5.19
N VAL A 51 26.58 -4.68 5.98
CA VAL A 51 28.01 -4.81 5.69
C VAL A 51 28.38 -6.28 5.63
N SER A 52 29.14 -6.68 4.60
CA SER A 52 29.66 -8.04 4.50
C SER A 52 30.57 -8.38 5.68
N ARG A 53 30.65 -9.67 6.04
CA ARG A 53 31.43 -10.12 7.21
C ARG A 53 32.91 -9.76 7.15
N ASP A 54 33.47 -9.75 5.96
CA ASP A 54 34.85 -9.33 5.72
C ASP A 54 35.02 -7.80 5.62
N LYS A 55 33.93 -7.03 5.87
CA LYS A 55 33.87 -5.57 5.82
C LYS A 55 34.32 -4.92 4.50
N LYS A 56 34.31 -5.69 3.39
CA LYS A 56 34.75 -5.18 2.08
C LYS A 56 33.60 -4.73 1.19
N THR A 57 32.36 -5.07 1.51
CA THR A 57 31.18 -4.74 0.71
C THR A 57 30.13 -4.10 1.60
N TYR A 58 29.63 -2.95 1.17
CA TYR A 58 28.63 -2.13 1.86
C TYR A 58 27.37 -2.08 0.98
N GLU A 59 26.22 -2.26 1.59
CA GLU A 59 24.94 -2.19 0.90
C GLU A 59 24.79 -0.90 0.11
N LYS A 60 25.10 0.25 0.73
CA LYS A 60 25.01 1.57 0.08
C LYS A 60 25.73 1.65 -1.27
N ASN A 61 26.82 0.90 -1.45
CA ASN A 61 27.58 0.90 -2.69
C ASN A 61 26.96 -0.02 -3.74
N VAL A 62 26.45 -1.18 -3.30
CA VAL A 62 25.76 -2.16 -4.18
C VAL A 62 24.46 -1.54 -4.72
N THR A 63 23.65 -0.96 -3.84
CA THR A 63 22.37 -0.34 -4.21
C THR A 63 22.55 0.83 -5.16
N LEU A 64 23.58 1.68 -4.94
CA LEU A 64 23.90 2.79 -5.81
C LEU A 64 24.32 2.33 -7.21
N ASP A 65 25.17 1.31 -7.30
CA ASP A 65 25.63 0.79 -8.60
C ASP A 65 24.47 0.17 -9.40
N ILE A 66 23.64 -0.67 -8.76
CA ILE A 66 22.45 -1.26 -9.39
C ILE A 66 21.48 -0.17 -9.85
N ALA A 67 21.23 0.83 -9.00
CA ALA A 67 20.31 1.94 -9.31
C ALA A 67 20.80 2.76 -10.52
N LYS A 68 22.11 3.03 -10.62
CA LYS A 68 22.70 3.72 -11.78
C LYS A 68 22.58 2.92 -13.06
N ARG A 69 22.82 1.59 -13.01
CA ARG A 69 22.64 0.71 -14.15
C ARG A 69 21.19 0.67 -14.62
N LEU A 70 20.25 0.61 -13.68
CA LEU A 70 18.82 0.67 -13.99
C LEU A 70 18.45 2.01 -14.64
N GLU A 71 18.92 3.14 -14.09
CA GLU A 71 18.73 4.47 -14.66
C GLU A 71 19.22 4.52 -16.12
N GLN A 72 20.45 4.03 -16.39
CA GLN A 72 21.03 4.02 -17.73
C GLN A 72 20.19 3.19 -18.70
N LYS A 73 19.74 1.99 -18.30
CA LYS A 73 18.91 1.11 -19.13
C LYS A 73 17.56 1.76 -19.48
N ILE A 74 16.90 2.38 -18.49
CA ILE A 74 15.62 3.06 -18.74
C ILE A 74 15.81 4.27 -19.65
N LYS A 75 16.79 5.13 -19.39
CA LYS A 75 17.05 6.32 -20.23
C LYS A 75 17.41 5.97 -21.67
N ALA A 76 18.18 4.89 -21.88
CA ALA A 76 18.55 4.45 -23.20
C ALA A 76 17.36 3.92 -24.01
N ALA A 77 16.44 3.20 -23.38
CA ALA A 77 15.30 2.59 -24.05
C ALA A 77 14.07 3.51 -24.14
N TYR A 78 13.92 4.47 -23.23
CA TYR A 78 12.77 5.36 -23.10
C TYR A 78 13.23 6.82 -22.89
N PRO A 79 13.70 7.51 -23.95
CA PRO A 79 14.19 8.89 -23.84
C PRO A 79 13.13 9.90 -23.38
N ASP A 80 11.84 9.55 -23.56
CA ASP A 80 10.67 10.33 -23.13
C ASP A 80 10.33 10.14 -21.64
N VAL A 81 10.98 9.18 -20.96
CA VAL A 81 10.78 8.93 -19.53
C VAL A 81 11.83 9.70 -18.71
N THR A 82 11.35 10.57 -17.84
CA THR A 82 12.20 11.23 -16.85
C THR A 82 12.57 10.24 -15.76
N VAL A 83 13.86 9.93 -15.62
CA VAL A 83 14.38 9.12 -14.52
C VAL A 83 15.07 10.02 -13.53
N LYS A 84 14.61 10.01 -12.27
CA LYS A 84 15.25 10.71 -11.16
C LYS A 84 15.75 9.70 -10.14
N MET A 85 16.88 10.00 -9.51
CA MET A 85 17.42 9.22 -8.41
C MET A 85 17.30 10.01 -7.10
N THR A 86 17.04 9.32 -5.98
CA THR A 86 17.09 9.97 -4.66
C THR A 86 18.50 10.40 -4.29
N ARG A 87 19.50 9.64 -4.73
CA ARG A 87 20.92 9.98 -4.67
C ARG A 87 21.66 9.37 -5.85
N SER A 88 22.61 10.13 -6.40
CA SER A 88 23.51 9.70 -7.49
C SER A 88 24.96 9.53 -7.04
N THR A 89 25.25 9.85 -5.77
CA THR A 89 26.57 9.74 -5.13
C THR A 89 26.41 9.07 -3.77
N ASP A 90 27.54 8.80 -3.09
CA ASP A 90 27.52 8.30 -1.72
C ASP A 90 27.22 9.43 -0.71
N LYS A 91 25.95 9.85 -0.68
CA LYS A 91 25.42 10.83 0.28
C LYS A 91 24.28 10.24 1.09
N PHE A 92 24.15 10.68 2.33
CA PHE A 92 23.00 10.36 3.15
C PHE A 92 21.77 11.13 2.68
N VAL A 93 20.66 10.44 2.50
CA VAL A 93 19.34 11.02 2.24
C VAL A 93 18.39 10.49 3.30
N GLU A 94 17.83 11.40 4.06
CA GLU A 94 16.86 11.07 5.11
C GLU A 94 15.68 10.29 4.56
N LEU A 95 15.11 9.40 5.36
CA LEU A 95 14.14 8.41 4.89
C LEU A 95 12.87 9.06 4.30
N GLU A 96 12.34 10.09 4.99
CA GLU A 96 11.17 10.84 4.49
C GLU A 96 11.48 11.62 3.20
N ASN A 97 12.68 12.18 3.07
CA ASN A 97 13.06 12.96 1.91
C ASN A 97 13.09 12.14 0.61
N ARG A 98 13.25 10.82 0.68
CA ARG A 98 13.19 9.92 -0.49
C ARG A 98 11.79 9.94 -1.11
N ALA A 99 10.74 9.81 -0.30
CA ALA A 99 9.35 9.96 -0.76
C ALA A 99 9.03 11.39 -1.21
N VAL A 100 9.55 12.42 -0.51
CA VAL A 100 9.38 13.83 -0.90
C VAL A 100 9.97 14.11 -2.29
N ILE A 101 11.14 13.55 -2.61
CA ILE A 101 11.74 13.66 -3.96
C ILE A 101 10.83 13.05 -5.01
N ALA A 102 10.25 11.87 -4.75
CA ALA A 102 9.35 11.20 -5.67
C ALA A 102 8.04 11.97 -5.88
N ASN A 103 7.43 12.45 -4.79
CA ASN A 103 6.18 13.22 -4.83
C ASN A 103 6.36 14.55 -5.57
N LYS A 104 7.43 15.30 -5.26
CA LYS A 104 7.76 16.57 -5.96
C LYS A 104 8.08 16.36 -7.44
N ALA A 105 8.55 15.18 -7.81
CA ALA A 105 8.80 14.83 -9.21
C ALA A 105 7.51 14.48 -9.96
N GLY A 106 6.38 14.33 -9.30
CA GLY A 106 5.17 13.78 -9.89
C GLY A 106 5.41 12.38 -10.46
N ALA A 107 6.17 11.54 -9.73
CA ALA A 107 6.55 10.22 -10.23
C ALA A 107 5.33 9.32 -10.42
N ASN A 108 5.38 8.50 -11.47
CA ASN A 108 4.36 7.48 -11.75
C ASN A 108 4.75 6.12 -11.15
N LEU A 109 6.01 5.98 -10.72
CA LEU A 109 6.54 4.77 -10.09
C LEU A 109 7.74 5.12 -9.20
N PHE A 110 7.81 4.50 -8.02
CA PHE A 110 8.93 4.58 -7.09
C PHE A 110 9.53 3.20 -6.88
N ILE A 111 10.85 3.07 -7.08
CA ILE A 111 11.59 1.80 -6.98
C ILE A 111 12.72 1.98 -5.96
N SER A 112 12.59 1.40 -4.77
CA SER A 112 13.62 1.37 -3.75
C SER A 112 14.42 0.08 -3.85
N ILE A 113 15.76 0.17 -3.84
CA ILE A 113 16.68 -0.96 -4.01
C ILE A 113 17.51 -1.12 -2.75
N HIS A 114 17.47 -2.30 -2.15
CA HIS A 114 18.11 -2.69 -0.91
C HIS A 114 18.81 -4.05 -1.02
N VAL A 115 19.57 -4.41 0.03
CA VAL A 115 20.24 -5.71 0.19
C VAL A 115 19.97 -6.25 1.57
N ASN A 116 19.34 -7.40 1.66
CA ASN A 116 19.02 -8.06 2.93
C ASN A 116 20.27 -8.62 3.63
N SER A 117 20.14 -8.89 4.90
CA SER A 117 21.15 -9.60 5.70
C SER A 117 20.51 -10.28 6.89
N ILE A 118 21.07 -11.40 7.32
CA ILE A 118 20.76 -11.99 8.61
C ILE A 118 21.93 -11.74 9.57
N GLY A 119 21.58 -11.33 10.79
CA GLY A 119 22.53 -11.17 11.88
C GLY A 119 23.14 -12.52 12.32
N GLY A 120 24.25 -12.46 13.06
CA GLY A 120 24.94 -13.62 13.60
C GLY A 120 25.77 -14.39 12.55
N LYS A 121 25.94 -15.71 12.77
CA LYS A 121 26.81 -16.56 11.93
C LYS A 121 26.07 -17.28 10.80
N SER A 122 24.75 -17.16 10.69
CA SER A 122 23.97 -17.87 9.67
C SER A 122 24.24 -17.35 8.26
N THR A 123 24.41 -18.26 7.31
CA THR A 123 24.57 -17.99 5.87
C THR A 123 23.47 -18.62 5.04
N ALA A 124 22.49 -19.25 5.68
CA ALA A 124 21.52 -20.11 5.01
C ALA A 124 20.48 -19.31 4.19
N ALA A 125 20.14 -18.09 4.64
CA ALA A 125 19.17 -17.26 3.90
C ALA A 125 19.82 -16.72 2.64
N LYS A 126 19.11 -16.87 1.51
CA LYS A 126 19.52 -16.38 0.20
C LYS A 126 18.31 -15.98 -0.64
N GLY A 127 18.56 -15.29 -1.72
CA GLY A 127 17.54 -14.92 -2.69
C GLY A 127 17.01 -13.51 -2.49
N PHE A 128 16.17 -13.11 -3.41
CA PHE A 128 15.53 -11.79 -3.43
C PHE A 128 14.11 -11.84 -2.91
N SER A 129 13.60 -10.70 -2.45
CA SER A 129 12.18 -10.48 -2.11
C SER A 129 11.73 -9.09 -2.58
N VAL A 130 10.43 -8.94 -2.80
CA VAL A 130 9.84 -7.65 -3.18
C VAL A 130 8.75 -7.29 -2.18
N HIS A 131 8.78 -6.04 -1.74
CA HIS A 131 7.90 -5.57 -0.68
C HIS A 131 7.09 -4.36 -1.18
N VAL A 132 5.81 -4.35 -0.82
CA VAL A 132 4.92 -3.20 -1.01
C VAL A 132 4.41 -2.71 0.34
N LEU A 133 3.96 -1.47 0.40
CA LEU A 133 3.42 -0.93 1.64
C LEU A 133 2.14 -1.67 2.03
N GLY A 134 2.05 -2.08 3.27
CA GLY A 134 0.85 -2.70 3.83
C GLY A 134 1.17 -3.59 5.02
N GLN A 135 0.16 -4.29 5.47
CA GLN A 135 0.28 -5.35 6.45
C GLN A 135 -0.56 -6.54 5.99
N SER A 136 0.06 -7.69 5.80
CA SER A 136 -0.67 -8.88 5.37
C SER A 136 -1.61 -9.37 6.47
N ALA A 137 -2.91 -9.41 6.17
CA ALA A 137 -3.95 -9.90 7.07
C ALA A 137 -4.16 -11.42 7.01
N LYS A 138 -3.36 -12.17 6.26
CA LYS A 138 -3.55 -13.63 6.13
C LYS A 138 -3.17 -14.34 7.42
N LYS A 139 -4.20 -14.77 8.17
CA LYS A 139 -4.06 -15.73 9.28
C LYS A 139 -3.26 -16.97 8.82
N GLY A 140 -2.17 -17.28 9.54
CA GLY A 140 -1.39 -18.52 9.35
C GLY A 140 -0.12 -18.40 8.53
N ASN A 141 0.06 -17.36 7.73
CA ASN A 141 1.32 -16.99 7.08
C ASN A 141 1.60 -15.51 7.32
N ASP A 142 1.81 -15.17 8.58
CA ASP A 142 2.22 -13.83 8.97
C ASP A 142 3.65 -13.57 8.47
N LEU A 143 3.72 -13.16 7.19
CA LEU A 143 4.98 -12.72 6.57
C LEU A 143 5.54 -11.50 7.30
N TYR A 144 4.67 -10.71 7.92
CA TYR A 144 5.07 -9.57 8.74
C TYR A 144 5.95 -9.99 9.91
N SER A 145 5.56 -11.02 10.69
CA SER A 145 6.42 -11.50 11.80
C SER A 145 7.75 -12.05 11.31
N LYS A 146 7.77 -12.63 10.09
CA LYS A 146 9.00 -13.14 9.46
C LYS A 146 9.91 -12.03 8.95
N ASN A 147 9.33 -10.89 8.54
CA ASN A 147 10.06 -9.73 7.99
C ASN A 147 10.28 -8.63 9.03
N LEU A 148 9.78 -8.80 10.26
CA LEU A 148 9.82 -7.74 11.26
C LEU A 148 11.25 -7.23 11.56
N ASP A 149 12.22 -8.12 11.62
CA ASP A 149 13.61 -7.74 11.84
C ASP A 149 14.19 -6.94 10.66
N LEU A 150 13.81 -7.30 9.44
CA LEU A 150 14.14 -6.54 8.23
C LEU A 150 13.51 -5.15 8.30
N VAL A 151 12.20 -5.06 8.52
CA VAL A 151 11.45 -3.79 8.62
C VAL A 151 12.01 -2.89 9.70
N LYS A 152 12.30 -3.43 10.88
CA LYS A 152 12.92 -2.69 11.98
C LYS A 152 14.28 -2.13 11.59
N ARG A 153 15.11 -2.92 10.93
CA ARG A 153 16.43 -2.51 10.48
C ARG A 153 16.34 -1.35 9.49
N GLU A 154 15.51 -1.49 8.46
CA GLU A 154 15.36 -0.46 7.42
C GLU A 154 14.73 0.82 7.96
N ASN A 155 13.73 0.72 8.84
CA ASN A 155 13.12 1.88 9.46
C ASN A 155 14.04 2.53 10.53
N SER A 156 14.98 1.79 11.14
CA SER A 156 15.91 2.33 12.15
C SER A 156 16.85 3.41 11.60
N VAL A 157 16.96 3.55 10.29
CA VAL A 157 17.72 4.64 9.65
C VAL A 157 17.27 6.03 10.11
N ILE A 158 16.00 6.19 10.52
CA ILE A 158 15.50 7.45 11.09
C ILE A 158 16.30 7.90 12.31
N MET A 159 16.86 6.97 13.10
CA MET A 159 17.65 7.29 14.29
C MET A 159 18.96 8.01 13.95
N LEU A 160 19.40 7.97 12.70
CA LEU A 160 20.55 8.72 12.20
C LEU A 160 20.20 10.16 11.82
N GLU A 161 18.92 10.52 11.83
CA GLU A 161 18.45 11.84 11.46
C GLU A 161 18.38 12.78 12.68
N GLU A 162 18.64 14.06 12.42
CA GLU A 162 18.46 15.09 13.46
C GLU A 162 16.97 15.25 13.77
N ASN A 163 16.63 15.38 15.06
CA ASN A 163 15.26 15.60 15.52
C ASN A 163 14.26 14.52 15.09
N TYR A 164 14.71 13.28 14.87
CA TYR A 164 13.87 12.21 14.35
C TYR A 164 12.60 11.99 15.20
N LYS A 165 12.66 12.10 16.53
CA LYS A 165 11.50 11.91 17.42
C LYS A 165 10.35 12.86 17.10
N THR A 166 10.67 14.14 16.85
CA THR A 166 9.67 15.15 16.47
C THR A 166 9.21 14.96 15.04
N LYS A 167 10.15 14.71 14.11
CA LYS A 167 9.89 14.54 12.70
C LYS A 167 8.98 13.33 12.40
N TYR A 168 9.22 12.23 13.10
CA TYR A 168 8.46 10.99 12.95
C TYR A 168 7.36 10.81 14.02
N GLN A 169 6.96 11.90 14.70
CA GLN A 169 5.84 11.94 15.63
C GLN A 169 5.90 10.86 16.73
N GLY A 170 7.09 10.56 17.22
CA GLY A 170 7.31 9.55 18.26
C GLY A 170 7.32 8.10 17.76
N PHE A 171 7.30 7.87 16.45
CA PHE A 171 7.49 6.53 15.91
C PHE A 171 8.82 5.94 16.36
N ASP A 172 8.76 4.76 16.97
CA ASP A 172 9.94 3.99 17.40
C ASP A 172 10.05 2.73 16.54
N PRO A 173 11.10 2.62 15.70
CA PRO A 173 11.30 1.44 14.86
C PRO A 173 11.52 0.14 15.65
N SER A 174 11.92 0.24 16.91
CA SER A 174 12.14 -0.93 17.77
C SER A 174 10.87 -1.45 18.43
N ASP A 175 9.82 -0.59 18.55
CA ASP A 175 8.57 -0.94 19.18
C ASP A 175 7.56 -1.49 18.15
N PRO A 176 7.15 -2.77 18.28
CA PRO A 176 6.10 -3.34 17.41
C PRO A 176 4.77 -2.58 17.43
N GLN A 177 4.45 -1.88 18.53
CA GLN A 177 3.21 -1.11 18.64
C GLN A 177 3.21 0.13 17.73
N SER A 178 4.38 0.71 17.49
CA SER A 178 4.54 1.84 16.57
C SER A 178 4.10 1.50 15.12
N TYR A 179 4.10 0.22 14.75
CA TYR A 179 3.71 -0.24 13.42
C TYR A 179 2.19 -0.37 13.21
N ILE A 180 1.39 -0.27 14.26
CA ILE A 180 -0.08 -0.37 14.17
C ILE A 180 -0.65 0.70 13.22
N ILE A 181 -0.03 1.89 13.17
CA ILE A 181 -0.46 2.97 12.28
C ILE A 181 -0.49 2.53 10.80
N PHE A 182 0.43 1.68 10.39
CA PHE A 182 0.48 1.20 9.00
C PHE A 182 -0.66 0.26 8.63
N SER A 183 -1.23 -0.44 9.62
CA SER A 183 -2.39 -1.33 9.41
C SER A 183 -3.70 -0.56 9.23
N LEU A 184 -3.73 0.70 9.66
CA LEU A 184 -4.90 1.58 9.56
C LEU A 184 -4.92 2.37 8.24
N MET A 185 -3.85 2.30 7.45
CA MET A 185 -3.72 3.08 6.23
C MET A 185 -4.12 2.28 4.99
N GLN A 186 -5.05 2.84 4.23
CA GLN A 186 -5.36 2.35 2.89
C GLN A 186 -4.34 2.92 1.91
N ASN A 187 -3.66 2.03 1.19
CA ASN A 187 -2.77 2.43 0.11
C ASN A 187 -3.54 2.47 -1.21
N ALA A 188 -3.87 3.67 -1.68
CA ALA A 188 -4.58 3.87 -2.95
C ALA A 188 -3.86 3.25 -4.17
N HIS A 189 -2.55 2.99 -4.06
CA HIS A 189 -1.72 2.44 -5.13
C HIS A 189 -1.34 0.97 -4.90
N LEU A 190 -1.91 0.30 -3.89
CA LEU A 190 -1.51 -1.06 -3.50
C LEU A 190 -1.58 -2.04 -4.67
N SER A 191 -2.65 -2.01 -5.44
CA SER A 191 -2.83 -2.91 -6.57
C SER A 191 -1.78 -2.76 -7.66
N GLN A 192 -1.49 -1.51 -8.04
CA GLN A 192 -0.45 -1.24 -9.04
C GLN A 192 0.94 -1.59 -8.48
N SER A 193 1.17 -1.34 -7.18
CA SER A 193 2.40 -1.74 -6.50
C SER A 193 2.57 -3.25 -6.50
N LEU A 194 1.52 -4.01 -6.16
CA LEU A 194 1.54 -5.48 -6.21
C LEU A 194 1.79 -6.00 -7.63
N GLY A 195 1.11 -5.45 -8.64
CA GLY A 195 1.33 -5.84 -10.02
C GLY A 195 2.77 -5.58 -10.49
N PHE A 196 3.37 -4.46 -10.09
CA PHE A 196 4.79 -4.20 -10.38
C PHE A 196 5.72 -5.11 -9.57
N ALA A 197 5.41 -5.39 -8.31
CA ALA A 197 6.19 -6.30 -7.48
C ALA A 197 6.20 -7.73 -8.03
N GLU A 198 5.09 -8.19 -8.59
CA GLU A 198 5.00 -9.48 -9.28
C GLU A 198 5.83 -9.50 -10.56
N ASP A 199 5.77 -8.43 -11.38
CA ASP A 199 6.63 -8.27 -12.56
C ASP A 199 8.11 -8.36 -12.19
N VAL A 200 8.52 -7.70 -11.07
CA VAL A 200 9.90 -7.74 -10.55
C VAL A 200 10.26 -9.16 -10.12
N ALA A 201 9.39 -9.81 -9.36
CA ALA A 201 9.63 -11.17 -8.88
C ALA A 201 9.78 -12.16 -10.04
N ASP A 202 8.96 -12.01 -11.08
CA ASP A 202 9.02 -12.84 -12.27
C ASP A 202 10.26 -12.57 -13.14
N ALA A 203 10.71 -11.34 -13.22
CA ALA A 203 11.90 -10.99 -13.98
C ALA A 203 13.18 -11.42 -13.25
N LEU A 204 13.30 -11.13 -11.95
CA LEU A 204 14.51 -11.44 -11.16
C LEU A 204 14.78 -12.95 -11.01
N LYS A 205 13.75 -13.81 -10.96
CA LYS A 205 13.98 -15.28 -10.93
C LYS A 205 14.72 -15.82 -12.16
N ARG A 206 14.73 -15.07 -13.25
CA ARG A 206 15.52 -15.36 -14.46
C ARG A 206 16.92 -14.75 -14.43
N GLY A 207 17.18 -13.92 -13.42
CA GLY A 207 18.44 -13.24 -13.22
C GLY A 207 19.53 -14.08 -12.53
N PRO A 208 20.60 -13.43 -12.08
CA PRO A 208 21.74 -14.13 -11.45
C PRO A 208 21.41 -14.67 -10.04
N ILE A 209 20.48 -14.05 -9.31
CA ILE A 209 19.99 -14.56 -8.02
C ILE A 209 18.59 -15.12 -8.26
N LYS A 210 18.45 -16.45 -8.30
CA LYS A 210 17.24 -17.13 -8.76
C LYS A 210 16.23 -17.45 -7.66
N HIS A 211 16.69 -17.50 -6.40
CA HIS A 211 15.80 -17.87 -5.30
C HIS A 211 14.82 -16.73 -4.99
N ASN A 212 13.58 -16.94 -5.37
CA ASN A 212 12.50 -15.99 -5.13
C ASN A 212 11.85 -16.27 -3.76
N ARG A 213 11.87 -15.30 -2.85
CA ARG A 213 11.25 -15.37 -1.53
C ARG A 213 9.81 -14.84 -1.53
N GLY A 214 9.34 -14.35 -2.67
CA GLY A 214 7.97 -13.87 -2.87
C GLY A 214 7.81 -12.36 -2.75
N VAL A 215 6.55 -11.97 -2.90
CA VAL A 215 6.05 -10.61 -2.70
C VAL A 215 5.34 -10.56 -1.36
N SER A 216 5.61 -9.53 -0.58
CA SER A 216 4.97 -9.33 0.73
C SER A 216 4.53 -7.88 0.94
N GLN A 217 3.60 -7.70 1.87
CA GLN A 217 3.14 -6.38 2.32
C GLN A 217 3.77 -6.11 3.68
N ASP A 218 4.62 -5.10 3.75
CA ASP A 218 5.37 -4.80 4.95
C ASP A 218 5.39 -3.28 5.21
N PRO A 219 5.46 -2.83 6.48
CA PRO A 219 5.34 -1.43 6.86
C PRO A 219 6.68 -0.68 6.75
N PHE A 220 7.23 -0.60 5.53
CA PHE A 220 8.42 0.20 5.28
C PHE A 220 8.11 1.69 5.24
N TRP A 221 8.77 2.47 6.05
CA TRP A 221 8.57 3.92 6.13
C TRP A 221 8.82 4.63 4.79
N VAL A 222 9.84 4.20 4.06
CA VAL A 222 10.19 4.79 2.76
C VAL A 222 9.07 4.70 1.73
N LEU A 223 8.19 3.71 1.84
CA LEU A 223 7.03 3.53 0.97
C LEU A 223 5.78 4.28 1.47
N TRP A 224 5.74 4.62 2.77
CA TRP A 224 4.52 5.14 3.40
C TRP A 224 4.06 6.48 2.82
N ARG A 225 4.99 7.39 2.57
CA ARG A 225 4.68 8.75 2.11
C ARG A 225 4.66 8.91 0.61
N THR A 226 4.80 7.84 -0.17
CA THR A 226 4.76 7.89 -1.63
C THR A 226 3.32 8.03 -2.14
N ALA A 227 3.11 8.96 -3.09
CA ALA A 227 1.81 9.22 -3.72
C ALA A 227 1.69 8.55 -5.10
N MET A 228 2.38 7.41 -5.31
CA MET A 228 2.38 6.63 -6.55
C MET A 228 2.63 5.15 -6.21
N PRO A 229 2.43 4.23 -7.19
CA PRO A 229 2.88 2.84 -7.06
C PRO A 229 4.34 2.77 -6.60
N SER A 230 4.62 1.97 -5.58
CA SER A 230 5.94 1.92 -4.94
C SER A 230 6.29 0.51 -4.46
N VAL A 231 7.56 0.16 -4.62
CA VAL A 231 8.12 -1.12 -4.16
C VAL A 231 9.48 -0.92 -3.49
N LEU A 232 9.82 -1.83 -2.56
CA LEU A 232 11.16 -2.02 -2.04
C LEU A 232 11.64 -3.42 -2.47
N ILE A 233 12.81 -3.49 -3.07
CA ILE A 233 13.38 -4.72 -3.60
C ILE A 233 14.62 -5.07 -2.81
N GLU A 234 14.59 -6.20 -2.12
CA GLU A 234 15.74 -6.83 -1.50
C GLU A 234 16.39 -7.75 -2.54
N VAL A 235 17.47 -7.31 -3.14
CA VAL A 235 18.05 -8.00 -4.32
C VAL A 235 18.82 -9.26 -3.99
N GLY A 236 19.11 -9.54 -2.71
CA GLY A 236 19.84 -10.72 -2.24
C GLY A 236 20.29 -10.54 -0.79
N PHE A 237 21.03 -11.51 -0.25
CA PHE A 237 21.51 -11.47 1.14
C PHE A 237 23.01 -11.20 1.20
N MET A 238 23.42 -10.10 1.84
CA MET A 238 24.82 -9.77 2.14
C MET A 238 25.50 -10.85 2.98
N SER A 239 24.74 -11.54 3.81
CA SER A 239 25.22 -12.64 4.68
C SER A 239 25.42 -13.96 3.95
N ASN A 240 24.87 -14.15 2.73
CA ASN A 240 24.98 -15.37 1.95
C ASN A 240 26.17 -15.27 0.97
N PRO A 241 27.07 -16.26 0.94
CA PRO A 241 28.27 -16.21 0.06
C PRO A 241 27.95 -16.18 -1.43
N GLU A 242 26.92 -16.89 -1.90
CA GLU A 242 26.53 -16.96 -3.31
C GLU A 242 25.94 -15.62 -3.78
N ASP A 243 24.99 -15.07 -2.98
CA ASP A 243 24.38 -13.77 -3.28
C ASP A 243 25.43 -12.65 -3.21
N LEU A 244 26.32 -12.70 -2.19
CA LEU A 244 27.40 -11.72 -2.03
C LEU A 244 28.39 -11.77 -3.21
N ALA A 245 28.78 -12.98 -3.67
CA ALA A 245 29.63 -13.10 -4.85
C ALA A 245 28.98 -12.50 -6.09
N THR A 246 27.68 -12.72 -6.27
CA THR A 246 26.90 -12.10 -7.35
C THR A 246 26.91 -10.56 -7.25
N MET A 247 26.60 -10.02 -6.06
CA MET A 247 26.58 -8.58 -5.84
C MET A 247 27.96 -7.90 -5.93
N ARG A 248 29.04 -8.63 -5.69
CA ARG A 248 30.42 -8.15 -5.90
C ARG A 248 30.81 -8.12 -7.36
N SER A 249 30.26 -8.97 -8.19
CA SER A 249 30.58 -9.01 -9.61
C SER A 249 29.83 -7.91 -10.37
N GLU A 250 30.52 -7.31 -11.34
CA GLU A 250 29.89 -6.34 -12.23
C GLU A 250 28.76 -6.96 -13.04
N LYS A 251 28.98 -8.16 -13.59
CA LYS A 251 27.99 -8.94 -14.33
C LYS A 251 26.76 -9.26 -13.48
N GLY A 252 26.97 -9.56 -12.20
CA GLY A 252 25.87 -9.86 -11.28
C GLY A 252 25.00 -8.64 -11.01
N ARG A 253 25.60 -7.47 -10.71
CA ARG A 253 24.86 -6.22 -10.51
C ARG A 253 24.16 -5.76 -11.80
N ASP A 254 24.78 -5.91 -12.96
CA ASP A 254 24.13 -5.61 -14.23
C ASP A 254 22.95 -6.54 -14.52
N GLY A 255 23.09 -7.84 -14.24
CA GLY A 255 21.99 -8.80 -14.38
C GLY A 255 20.81 -8.55 -13.43
N ILE A 256 21.08 -8.06 -12.21
CA ILE A 256 20.02 -7.63 -11.28
C ILE A 256 19.31 -6.40 -11.84
N ALA A 257 20.06 -5.38 -12.26
CA ALA A 257 19.50 -4.16 -12.88
C ALA A 257 18.69 -4.50 -14.14
N GLU A 258 19.15 -5.45 -14.94
CA GLU A 258 18.44 -5.94 -16.12
C GLU A 258 17.10 -6.58 -15.76
N GLY A 259 17.05 -7.39 -14.71
CA GLY A 259 15.79 -7.99 -14.22
C GLY A 259 14.78 -6.92 -13.82
N ILE A 260 15.20 -5.90 -13.05
CA ILE A 260 14.34 -4.79 -12.64
C ILE A 260 13.89 -3.97 -13.87
N TYR A 261 14.78 -3.75 -14.84
CA TYR A 261 14.45 -3.07 -16.09
C TYR A 261 13.39 -3.84 -16.91
N GLN A 262 13.48 -5.16 -17.02
CA GLN A 262 12.47 -5.97 -17.71
C GLN A 262 11.10 -5.87 -17.03
N ALA A 263 11.06 -5.85 -15.69
CA ALA A 263 9.84 -5.58 -14.94
C ALA A 263 9.27 -4.19 -15.23
N PHE A 264 10.14 -3.16 -15.21
CA PHE A 264 9.74 -1.79 -15.57
C PHE A 264 9.14 -1.73 -16.98
N LYS A 265 9.73 -2.39 -17.95
CA LYS A 265 9.24 -2.47 -19.34
C LYS A 265 7.83 -3.07 -19.40
N THR A 266 7.61 -4.19 -18.69
CA THR A 266 6.29 -4.86 -18.60
C THR A 266 5.26 -3.94 -17.95
N PHE A 267 5.60 -3.34 -16.82
CA PHE A 267 4.72 -2.43 -16.10
C PHE A 267 4.38 -1.19 -16.95
N LYS A 268 5.38 -0.56 -17.58
CA LYS A 268 5.17 0.62 -18.44
C LYS A 268 4.23 0.30 -19.60
N ALA A 269 4.42 -0.83 -20.28
CA ALA A 269 3.54 -1.24 -21.38
C ALA A 269 2.07 -1.37 -20.92
N ARG A 270 1.85 -1.95 -19.75
CA ARG A 270 0.51 -2.09 -19.15
C ARG A 270 -0.04 -0.74 -18.69
N TYR A 271 0.77 0.08 -18.07
CA TYR A 271 0.39 1.42 -17.60
C TYR A 271 -0.01 2.34 -18.76
N ASP A 272 0.77 2.36 -19.83
CA ASP A 272 0.56 3.21 -21.01
C ASP A 272 -0.56 2.70 -21.91
N GLY A 273 -0.82 1.40 -21.93
CA GLY A 273 -1.86 0.78 -22.77
C GLY A 273 -3.28 0.91 -22.21
N GLY A 274 -3.45 1.52 -21.02
CA GLY A 274 -4.75 1.58 -20.35
C GLY A 274 -5.26 0.21 -19.90
N THR A 275 -4.47 -0.85 -20.11
CA THR A 275 -4.66 -2.19 -19.57
C THR A 275 -3.91 -2.37 -18.25
N ALA A 276 -3.57 -1.27 -17.54
CA ALA A 276 -3.37 -1.37 -16.10
C ALA A 276 -4.59 -2.16 -15.63
N ALA A 277 -4.37 -3.37 -15.09
CA ALA A 277 -5.46 -4.14 -14.52
C ALA A 277 -6.29 -3.13 -13.72
N PRO A 278 -7.62 -3.08 -13.90
CA PRO A 278 -8.42 -2.20 -13.09
C PRO A 278 -7.84 -2.37 -11.70
N LEU A 279 -7.51 -1.25 -11.03
CA LEU A 279 -7.19 -1.29 -9.62
C LEU A 279 -8.08 -2.39 -9.09
N PRO A 280 -7.61 -3.48 -8.43
CA PRO A 280 -8.55 -4.24 -7.67
C PRO A 280 -9.24 -3.14 -6.90
N ALA A 281 -10.51 -2.97 -7.14
CA ALA A 281 -11.33 -1.92 -6.57
C ALA A 281 -10.90 -1.87 -5.11
N PRO A 282 -10.51 -0.69 -4.54
CA PRO A 282 -10.05 -0.59 -3.16
C PRO A 282 -11.02 -1.47 -2.43
N ALA A 283 -10.57 -2.57 -1.78
CA ALA A 283 -11.25 -3.82 -1.46
C ALA A 283 -12.75 -3.56 -1.37
N ALA A 284 -13.48 -3.76 -2.40
CA ALA A 284 -14.70 -3.10 -2.84
C ALA A 284 -15.08 -1.98 -1.85
N GLU A 285 -15.01 -0.68 -2.22
CA GLU A 285 -16.20 0.10 -1.95
C GLU A 285 -17.29 -0.89 -2.32
N VAL A 286 -17.88 -1.49 -1.28
CA VAL A 286 -19.08 -2.28 -1.43
C VAL A 286 -19.91 -1.32 -2.27
N GLU A 287 -20.03 -1.61 -3.59
CA GLU A 287 -21.05 -0.96 -4.38
C GLU A 287 -22.22 -0.95 -3.44
N GLU A 288 -22.74 0.22 -3.11
CA GLU A 288 -24.04 0.29 -2.49
C GLU A 288 -24.92 -0.49 -3.45
N GLU A 289 -25.05 -1.78 -3.17
CA GLU A 289 -26.18 -2.51 -3.72
C GLU A 289 -27.39 -1.67 -3.37
N PRO A 290 -28.20 -1.31 -4.34
CA PRO A 290 -29.38 -0.50 -4.13
C PRO A 290 -30.10 -1.15 -2.96
N ALA A 291 -30.30 -0.41 -1.88
CA ALA A 291 -30.85 -0.78 -0.59
C ALA A 291 -31.73 -2.03 -0.69
N ASP A 292 -31.12 -3.18 -0.60
CA ASP A 292 -31.86 -4.43 -0.59
C ASP A 292 -32.46 -4.60 0.79
N LYS A 293 -33.72 -4.98 0.76
CA LYS A 293 -34.57 -5.18 1.92
C LYS A 293 -33.83 -5.97 2.97
N ALA A 294 -33.79 -5.40 4.19
CA ALA A 294 -33.23 -5.95 5.39
C ALA A 294 -33.33 -7.49 5.43
N GLN A 295 -32.21 -8.18 5.20
CA GLN A 295 -32.16 -9.61 5.52
C GLN A 295 -32.22 -9.72 7.04
N PRO A 296 -33.09 -10.55 7.59
CA PRO A 296 -33.13 -10.79 9.01
C PRO A 296 -31.80 -11.35 9.47
N ALA A 297 -31.27 -10.78 10.57
CA ALA A 297 -30.03 -11.21 11.19
C ALA A 297 -30.07 -12.71 11.47
N LYS A 298 -28.96 -13.40 11.16
CA LYS A 298 -28.71 -14.73 11.74
C LYS A 298 -28.67 -14.56 13.25
N ASP A 299 -29.41 -15.38 13.97
CA ASP A 299 -29.48 -15.36 15.43
C ASP A 299 -28.05 -15.29 16.02
N GLY A 300 -27.80 -14.30 16.88
CA GLY A 300 -26.58 -14.18 17.68
C GLY A 300 -25.52 -13.18 17.19
N VAL A 301 -25.66 -12.55 16.02
CA VAL A 301 -24.67 -11.57 15.51
C VAL A 301 -25.12 -10.14 15.78
N LEU A 302 -24.26 -9.33 16.43
CA LEU A 302 -24.46 -7.90 16.61
C LEU A 302 -23.31 -7.11 15.98
N TYR A 303 -23.59 -5.90 15.57
CA TYR A 303 -22.59 -4.92 15.12
C TYR A 303 -22.58 -3.74 16.11
N GLY A 304 -21.45 -3.06 16.25
CA GLY A 304 -21.36 -1.89 17.11
C GLY A 304 -20.10 -1.08 16.84
N ILE A 305 -19.95 0.05 17.53
CA ILE A 305 -18.78 0.91 17.40
C ILE A 305 -17.91 0.72 18.64
N GLN A 306 -16.72 0.12 18.46
CA GLN A 306 -15.75 0.00 19.54
C GLN A 306 -15.09 1.35 19.76
N VAL A 307 -15.21 1.89 20.99
CA VAL A 307 -14.71 3.21 21.37
C VAL A 307 -13.54 3.15 22.34
N LEU A 308 -13.36 2.01 23.03
CA LEU A 308 -12.28 1.86 24.01
C LEU A 308 -11.91 0.39 24.18
N ALA A 309 -10.62 0.13 24.41
CA ALA A 309 -10.11 -1.14 24.94
C ALA A 309 -9.15 -0.85 26.10
N THR A 310 -9.44 -1.34 27.29
CA THR A 310 -8.65 -1.05 28.49
C THR A 310 -8.69 -2.20 29.50
N GLY A 311 -7.64 -2.35 30.29
CA GLY A 311 -7.62 -3.28 31.44
C GLY A 311 -8.39 -2.78 32.67
N LYS A 312 -8.78 -1.50 32.69
CA LYS A 312 -9.53 -0.91 33.81
C LYS A 312 -11.05 -1.11 33.63
N ASN A 313 -11.76 -1.20 34.75
CA ASN A 313 -13.23 -1.12 34.72
C ASN A 313 -13.64 0.35 34.56
N MET A 314 -14.42 0.62 33.52
CA MET A 314 -15.03 1.93 33.34
C MET A 314 -16.45 1.94 33.90
N ASP A 315 -16.89 3.06 34.44
CA ASP A 315 -18.30 3.27 34.73
C ASP A 315 -19.08 3.31 33.40
N LEU A 316 -20.11 2.48 33.26
CA LEU A 316 -20.90 2.39 32.04
C LEU A 316 -21.74 3.67 31.77
N LYS A 317 -21.84 4.55 32.75
CA LYS A 317 -22.47 5.87 32.64
C LYS A 317 -21.48 7.01 32.38
N ASP A 318 -20.18 6.68 32.23
CA ASP A 318 -19.14 7.69 32.00
C ASP A 318 -19.50 8.54 30.76
N PRO A 319 -19.39 9.87 30.84
CA PRO A 319 -19.62 10.79 29.71
C PRO A 319 -18.77 10.47 28.45
N TYR A 320 -17.67 9.74 28.59
CA TYR A 320 -16.86 9.23 27.48
C TYR A 320 -17.69 8.43 26.48
N PHE A 321 -18.73 7.72 26.94
CA PHE A 321 -19.60 6.93 26.07
C PHE A 321 -20.72 7.76 25.38
N LEU A 322 -20.63 9.08 25.44
CA LEU A 322 -21.53 10.03 24.74
C LEU A 322 -23.03 9.80 25.00
N GLY A 323 -23.37 9.28 26.18
CA GLY A 323 -24.75 8.95 26.57
C GLY A 323 -25.25 7.59 26.03
N TYR A 324 -24.41 6.86 25.31
CA TYR A 324 -24.75 5.47 24.92
C TYR A 324 -24.38 4.50 26.04
N GLN A 325 -25.18 3.45 26.19
CA GLN A 325 -24.85 2.35 27.09
C GLN A 325 -23.87 1.38 26.38
N PRO A 326 -22.63 1.23 26.87
CA PRO A 326 -21.69 0.34 26.20
C PRO A 326 -21.94 -1.14 26.49
N THR A 327 -21.80 -1.98 25.48
CA THR A 327 -21.64 -3.42 25.61
C THR A 327 -20.17 -3.71 25.89
N VAL A 328 -19.88 -4.44 26.96
CA VAL A 328 -18.51 -4.80 27.36
C VAL A 328 -18.19 -6.20 26.86
N VAL A 329 -17.16 -6.31 26.02
CA VAL A 329 -16.71 -7.60 25.49
C VAL A 329 -15.32 -7.90 26.04
N PRO A 330 -15.12 -8.99 26.81
CA PRO A 330 -13.81 -9.40 27.30
C PRO A 330 -12.86 -9.79 26.16
N SER A 331 -11.58 -9.43 26.26
CA SER A 331 -10.57 -9.79 25.29
C SER A 331 -9.21 -9.98 25.98
N GLY A 332 -8.93 -11.15 26.47
CA GLY A 332 -7.76 -11.44 27.29
C GLY A 332 -7.73 -10.62 28.57
N LYS A 333 -6.68 -9.81 28.78
CA LYS A 333 -6.55 -8.89 29.92
C LYS A 333 -7.28 -7.56 29.75
N LEU A 334 -7.88 -7.33 28.57
CA LEU A 334 -8.57 -6.10 28.23
C LEU A 334 -10.09 -6.28 28.21
N LYS A 335 -10.80 -5.17 28.37
CA LYS A 335 -12.24 -5.03 28.15
C LYS A 335 -12.46 -4.07 27.02
N LYS A 336 -13.19 -4.49 26.00
CA LYS A 336 -13.58 -3.67 24.86
C LYS A 336 -14.97 -3.11 25.10
N TYR A 337 -15.10 -1.81 24.97
CA TYR A 337 -16.37 -1.09 25.17
C TYR A 337 -16.92 -0.72 23.80
N VAL A 338 -18.10 -1.26 23.49
CA VAL A 338 -18.75 -1.12 22.19
C VAL A 338 -20.09 -0.40 22.39
N ILE A 339 -20.30 0.70 21.68
CA ILE A 339 -21.54 1.48 21.71
C ILE A 339 -22.33 1.34 20.41
N CYS A 340 -23.58 1.80 20.39
CA CYS A 340 -24.47 1.77 19.23
C CYS A 340 -24.64 0.37 18.63
N THR A 341 -24.80 -0.64 19.47
CA THR A 341 -24.99 -2.02 18.99
C THR A 341 -26.34 -2.18 18.26
N SER A 342 -26.31 -2.88 17.13
CA SER A 342 -27.48 -3.22 16.30
C SER A 342 -27.23 -4.54 15.56
N ALA A 343 -28.31 -5.23 15.21
CA ALA A 343 -28.25 -6.36 14.26
C ALA A 343 -27.98 -5.89 12.82
N SER A 344 -28.14 -4.61 12.53
CA SER A 344 -27.92 -4.02 11.21
C SER A 344 -26.58 -3.29 11.15
N LEU A 345 -25.66 -3.79 10.32
CA LEU A 345 -24.37 -3.15 10.04
C LEU A 345 -24.56 -1.73 9.47
N SER A 346 -25.55 -1.54 8.58
CA SER A 346 -25.86 -0.27 7.95
C SER A 346 -26.22 0.81 8.97
N GLU A 347 -27.01 0.46 10.00
CA GLU A 347 -27.38 1.40 11.07
C GLU A 347 -26.18 1.85 11.89
N VAL A 348 -25.26 0.93 12.16
CA VAL A 348 -24.04 1.22 12.92
C VAL A 348 -23.10 2.10 12.10
N LYS A 349 -22.92 1.80 10.81
CA LYS A 349 -22.08 2.61 9.90
C LYS A 349 -22.61 4.05 9.76
N LYS A 350 -23.93 4.28 9.73
CA LYS A 350 -24.50 5.64 9.68
C LYS A 350 -24.16 6.50 10.91
N LYS A 351 -23.97 5.88 12.06
CA LYS A 351 -23.63 6.59 13.31
C LYS A 351 -22.13 6.86 13.47
N LEU A 352 -21.27 6.08 12.79
CA LEU A 352 -19.83 6.15 12.94
C LEU A 352 -19.25 7.56 12.70
N PRO A 353 -19.59 8.31 11.63
CA PRO A 353 -19.00 9.63 11.39
C PRO A 353 -19.30 10.65 12.50
N GLN A 354 -20.48 10.55 13.11
CA GLN A 354 -20.89 11.44 14.20
C GLN A 354 -20.09 11.14 15.47
N ILE A 355 -19.84 9.86 15.75
CA ILE A 355 -19.07 9.42 16.92
C ILE A 355 -17.59 9.71 16.73
N GLN A 356 -17.03 9.51 15.54
CA GLN A 356 -15.65 9.83 15.21
C GLN A 356 -15.28 11.30 15.39
N LYS A 357 -16.25 12.22 15.29
CA LYS A 357 -16.02 13.64 15.62
C LYS A 357 -15.63 13.86 17.08
N LYS A 358 -16.04 12.96 17.97
CA LYS A 358 -15.80 13.05 19.43
C LYS A 358 -14.75 12.06 19.91
N ILE A 359 -14.75 10.83 19.36
CA ILE A 359 -13.83 9.75 19.69
C ILE A 359 -13.18 9.32 18.37
N LYS A 360 -11.99 9.87 18.07
CA LYS A 360 -11.33 9.73 16.77
C LYS A 360 -10.95 8.28 16.43
N ASP A 361 -10.61 7.47 17.44
CA ASP A 361 -10.06 6.13 17.27
C ASP A 361 -11.12 5.03 17.33
N CYS A 362 -12.39 5.37 17.13
CA CYS A 362 -13.47 4.39 17.14
C CYS A 362 -13.71 3.79 15.75
N TYR A 363 -14.12 2.54 15.71
CA TYR A 363 -14.37 1.79 14.49
C TYR A 363 -15.47 0.76 14.66
N VAL A 364 -16.04 0.28 13.55
CA VAL A 364 -17.12 -0.70 13.58
C VAL A 364 -16.57 -2.10 13.87
N VAL A 365 -17.27 -2.84 14.73
CA VAL A 365 -16.97 -4.24 15.05
C VAL A 365 -18.20 -5.10 14.88
N LYS A 366 -17.98 -6.36 14.48
CA LYS A 366 -18.93 -7.48 14.63
C LYS A 366 -18.71 -8.09 16.00
N ILE A 367 -19.80 -8.39 16.70
CA ILE A 367 -19.81 -9.15 17.95
C ILE A 367 -20.50 -10.47 17.66
N GLU A 368 -19.80 -11.57 17.83
CA GLU A 368 -20.30 -12.93 17.66
C GLU A 368 -19.64 -13.83 18.70
N ASP A 369 -20.41 -14.64 19.41
CA ASP A 369 -19.96 -15.55 20.47
C ASP A 369 -19.06 -14.87 21.53
N GLY A 370 -19.39 -13.62 21.88
CA GLY A 370 -18.62 -12.85 22.87
C GLY A 370 -17.25 -12.39 22.39
N VAL A 371 -17.00 -12.42 21.09
CA VAL A 371 -15.75 -11.95 20.45
C VAL A 371 -16.05 -10.76 19.55
N THR A 372 -15.19 -9.72 19.60
CA THR A 372 -15.29 -8.59 18.65
C THR A 372 -14.30 -8.77 17.50
N THR A 373 -14.81 -8.65 16.28
CA THR A 373 -14.02 -8.65 15.05
C THR A 373 -14.19 -7.28 14.36
N PRO A 374 -13.12 -6.52 14.07
CA PRO A 374 -13.22 -5.28 13.30
C PRO A 374 -13.87 -5.52 11.94
N ILE A 375 -14.72 -4.56 11.52
CA ILE A 375 -15.29 -4.49 10.17
C ILE A 375 -14.66 -3.28 9.51
N HIS A 376 -13.96 -3.52 8.44
CA HIS A 376 -13.28 -2.51 7.64
C HIS A 376 -14.17 -2.01 6.53
#